data_3245b27b4e9b8d8c580ced6ff0e2c8ce
#
_entry.id   3245b27b4e9b8d8c580ced6ff0e2c8ce
#
_cell.length_a   1.000
_cell.length_b   1.000
_cell.length_c   1.000
_cell.angle_alpha   90.00
_cell.angle_beta   90.00
_cell.angle_gamma   90.00
#
_symmetry.space_group_name_H-M   'P 1'
#
loop_
_entity.id
_entity.type
_entity.pdbx_description
1 polymer ?
#
loop_
_entity_poly.entity_id
_entity_poly.type
_entity_poly.pdbx_seq_one_letter_code
_entity_poly.pdbx_strand_id
1 'polypeptide(L)'
;MKHIFILNPVAGPRKAERQILPLIIETAKEQDIEYEIHRTINTGDGERYVRSCCLQEPDTNLRFYAIGGDGTLNEVANGAFGFANAEIAFIPAGTGNDFARIFPDPRAFSDIRAQIRGSAKPIDLIKCDDRLIVNVLNIGLDCEVVTKVEMLKESFFLRGPFAYIA
;
A
#
# COMPACT_ATOMS: atom_id res chain seq x y z
N MET A 1 -3.05 20.19 -1.67
CA MET A 1 -2.86 18.78 -1.27
C MET A 1 -1.58 18.31 -1.92
N LYS A 2 -0.67 17.71 -1.17
CA LYS A 2 0.55 17.09 -1.68
C LYS A 2 0.32 15.60 -1.86
N HIS A 3 0.77 15.04 -2.99
CA HIS A 3 0.57 13.65 -3.35
C HIS A 3 1.88 12.86 -3.17
N ILE A 4 1.87 11.80 -2.35
CA ILE A 4 3.08 11.05 -1.99
C ILE A 4 2.86 9.57 -2.31
N PHE A 5 3.63 9.04 -3.25
CA PHE A 5 3.54 7.65 -3.70
C PHE A 5 4.57 6.80 -2.97
N ILE A 6 4.09 5.87 -2.14
CA ILE A 6 4.92 4.92 -1.37
C ILE A 6 5.01 3.62 -2.16
N LEU A 7 6.11 3.43 -2.84
CA LEU A 7 6.33 2.31 -3.74
C LEU A 7 7.15 1.21 -3.05
N ASN A 8 6.58 0.01 -2.96
CA ASN A 8 7.31 -1.19 -2.57
C ASN A 8 7.88 -1.88 -3.84
N PRO A 9 9.20 -1.78 -4.10
CA PRO A 9 9.80 -2.26 -5.34
C PRO A 9 9.85 -3.79 -5.45
N VAL A 10 9.66 -4.51 -4.34
CA VAL A 10 9.66 -5.99 -4.31
C VAL A 10 8.26 -6.59 -4.31
N ALA A 11 7.21 -5.77 -4.25
CA ALA A 11 5.84 -6.24 -4.29
C ALA A 11 5.47 -6.80 -5.67
N GLY A 12 4.80 -7.95 -5.66
CA GLY A 12 4.26 -8.58 -6.87
C GLY A 12 5.30 -8.92 -7.93
N PRO A 13 4.89 -9.03 -9.20
CA PRO A 13 5.82 -9.25 -10.30
C PRO A 13 6.71 -8.02 -10.48
N ARG A 14 8.03 -8.22 -10.60
CA ARG A 14 9.05 -7.15 -10.74
C ARG A 14 8.78 -6.10 -11.85
N LYS A 15 7.74 -6.31 -12.65
CA LYS A 15 7.31 -5.39 -13.70
C LYS A 15 6.34 -4.31 -13.21
N ALA A 16 5.76 -4.45 -12.00
CA ALA A 16 4.74 -3.52 -11.49
C ALA A 16 5.29 -2.08 -11.42
N GLU A 17 6.49 -1.89 -10.87
CA GLU A 17 7.12 -0.57 -10.83
C GLU A 17 7.25 0.04 -12.23
N ARG A 18 7.77 -0.73 -13.21
CA ARG A 18 7.97 -0.25 -14.59
C ARG A 18 6.67 0.12 -15.29
N GLN A 19 5.56 -0.46 -14.89
CA GLN A 19 4.24 -0.16 -15.45
C GLN A 19 3.58 1.03 -14.75
N ILE A 20 3.71 1.12 -13.43
CA ILE A 20 3.01 2.12 -12.61
C ILE A 20 3.70 3.48 -12.65
N LEU A 21 5.04 3.55 -12.60
CA LEU A 21 5.76 4.82 -12.57
C LEU A 21 5.47 5.74 -13.77
N PRO A 22 5.48 5.27 -15.02
CA PRO A 22 5.14 6.12 -16.15
C PRO A 22 3.72 6.69 -16.05
N LEU A 23 2.75 5.88 -15.57
CA LEU A 23 1.37 6.31 -15.40
C LEU A 23 1.22 7.39 -14.32
N ILE A 24 1.98 7.28 -13.22
CA ILE A 24 2.01 8.30 -12.17
C ILE A 24 2.52 9.62 -12.77
N ILE A 25 3.67 9.59 -13.44
CA ILE A 25 4.31 10.77 -14.02
C ILE A 25 3.40 11.45 -15.05
N GLU A 26 2.81 10.67 -15.94
CA GLU A 26 1.88 11.16 -16.95
C GLU A 26 0.65 11.80 -16.32
N THR A 27 0.01 11.08 -15.37
CA THR A 27 -1.19 11.56 -14.69
C THR A 27 -0.93 12.80 -13.85
N ALA A 28 0.20 12.85 -13.15
CA ALA A 28 0.60 14.00 -12.36
C ALA A 28 0.80 15.24 -13.23
N LYS A 29 1.43 15.08 -14.39
CA LYS A 29 1.62 16.15 -15.37
C LYS A 29 0.28 16.62 -15.96
N GLU A 30 -0.62 15.69 -16.32
CA GLU A 30 -1.93 16.03 -16.87
C GLU A 30 -2.83 16.77 -15.88
N GLN A 31 -2.69 16.48 -14.59
CA GLN A 31 -3.53 17.05 -13.54
C GLN A 31 -2.86 18.22 -12.80
N ASP A 32 -1.64 18.58 -13.22
CA ASP A 32 -0.84 19.67 -12.64
C ASP A 32 -0.74 19.55 -11.11
N ILE A 33 -0.41 18.35 -10.62
CA ILE A 33 -0.26 18.08 -9.19
C ILE A 33 1.21 18.01 -8.77
N GLU A 34 1.51 18.55 -7.57
CA GLU A 34 2.77 18.31 -6.89
C GLU A 34 2.80 16.88 -6.33
N TYR A 35 3.86 16.14 -6.64
CA TYR A 35 4.00 14.77 -6.17
C TYR A 35 5.42 14.40 -5.77
N GLU A 36 5.52 13.38 -4.93
CA GLU A 36 6.76 12.77 -4.49
C GLU A 36 6.65 11.25 -4.60
N ILE A 37 7.77 10.56 -4.87
CA ILE A 37 7.83 9.10 -4.90
C ILE A 37 8.89 8.62 -3.92
N HIS A 38 8.45 7.90 -2.90
CA HIS A 38 9.31 7.22 -1.94
C HIS A 38 9.35 5.72 -2.25
N ARG A 39 10.55 5.17 -2.48
CA ARG A 39 10.76 3.73 -2.64
C ARG A 39 11.15 3.13 -1.30
N THR A 40 10.35 2.19 -0.81
CA THR A 40 10.68 1.51 0.45
C THR A 40 11.90 0.61 0.29
N ILE A 41 12.75 0.59 1.31
CA ILE A 41 14.01 -0.17 1.32
C ILE A 41 13.93 -1.44 2.18
N ASN A 42 13.03 -1.49 3.15
CA ASN A 42 12.80 -2.64 4.02
C ASN A 42 11.41 -2.55 4.67
N THR A 43 11.01 -3.58 5.40
CA THR A 43 9.78 -3.61 6.18
C THR A 43 9.77 -2.49 7.23
N GLY A 44 8.63 -1.82 7.36
CA GLY A 44 8.41 -0.69 8.26
C GLY A 44 8.96 0.65 7.75
N ASP A 45 9.63 0.67 6.59
CA ASP A 45 10.13 1.92 6.01
C ASP A 45 9.00 2.82 5.57
N GLY A 46 7.98 2.27 4.93
CA GLY A 46 6.77 3.00 4.52
C GLY A 46 6.08 3.67 5.70
N GLU A 47 5.93 2.96 6.82
CA GLU A 47 5.33 3.50 8.04
C GLU A 47 6.13 4.68 8.61
N ARG A 48 7.46 4.51 8.76
CA ARG A 48 8.34 5.57 9.30
C ARG A 48 8.31 6.81 8.41
N TYR A 49 8.38 6.60 7.11
CA TYR A 49 8.39 7.71 6.15
C TYR A 49 7.07 8.49 6.17
N VAL A 50 5.93 7.81 6.11
CA VAL A 50 4.60 8.44 6.18
C VAL A 50 4.43 9.25 7.46
N ARG A 51 4.80 8.67 8.60
CA ARG A 51 4.76 9.35 9.90
C ARG A 51 5.63 10.60 9.92
N SER A 52 6.83 10.51 9.36
CA SER A 52 7.76 11.65 9.26
C SER A 52 7.16 12.78 8.42
N CYS A 53 6.56 12.49 7.27
CA CYS A 53 5.90 13.49 6.44
C CYS A 53 4.76 14.20 7.19
N CYS A 54 3.91 13.43 7.88
CA CYS A 54 2.80 14.01 8.64
C CYS A 54 3.28 14.94 9.77
N LEU A 55 4.39 14.60 10.43
CA LEU A 55 4.97 15.41 11.50
C LEU A 55 5.66 16.68 10.98
N GLN A 56 6.31 16.58 9.81
CA GLN A 56 7.05 17.71 9.21
C GLN A 56 6.15 18.71 8.51
N GLU A 57 5.00 18.27 8.02
CA GLU A 57 4.07 19.11 7.27
C GLU A 57 2.65 19.09 7.90
N PRO A 58 2.48 19.50 9.17
CA PRO A 58 1.21 19.34 9.90
C PRO A 58 0.05 20.17 9.31
N ASP A 59 0.37 21.28 8.63
CA ASP A 59 -0.62 22.18 8.03
C ASP A 59 -0.91 21.86 6.55
N THR A 60 -0.22 20.85 5.99
CA THR A 60 -0.40 20.42 4.60
C THR A 60 -1.27 19.17 4.54
N ASN A 61 -2.31 19.19 3.72
CA ASN A 61 -3.06 17.96 3.44
C ASN A 61 -2.22 17.03 2.57
N LEU A 62 -1.96 15.84 3.08
CA LEU A 62 -1.12 14.81 2.45
C LEU A 62 -2.00 13.64 2.00
N ARG A 63 -1.84 13.21 0.75
CA ARG A 63 -2.43 11.97 0.28
C ARG A 63 -1.34 10.97 -0.07
N PHE A 64 -1.32 9.86 0.66
CA PHE A 64 -0.36 8.78 0.49
C PHE A 64 -0.97 7.68 -0.38
N TYR A 65 -0.25 7.28 -1.42
CA TYR A 65 -0.63 6.17 -2.31
C TYR A 65 0.22 4.96 -1.99
N ALA A 66 -0.35 3.97 -1.30
CA ALA A 66 0.32 2.71 -1.05
C ALA A 66 0.39 1.87 -2.34
N ILE A 67 1.57 1.75 -2.94
CA ILE A 67 1.80 0.97 -4.16
C ILE A 67 2.49 -0.33 -3.77
N GLY A 68 1.72 -1.41 -3.68
CA GLY A 68 2.21 -2.70 -3.20
C GLY A 68 1.09 -3.68 -2.92
N GLY A 69 1.31 -4.61 -2.01
CA GLY A 69 0.29 -5.51 -1.48
C GLY A 69 -0.32 -4.98 -0.18
N ASP A 70 -1.13 -5.84 0.48
CA ASP A 70 -1.81 -5.52 1.74
C ASP A 70 -0.84 -5.12 2.85
N GLY A 71 0.38 -5.69 2.88
CA GLY A 71 1.42 -5.28 3.81
C GLY A 71 1.87 -3.84 3.63
N THR A 72 2.06 -3.38 2.39
CA THR A 72 2.41 -1.99 2.09
C THR A 72 1.29 -1.04 2.49
N LEU A 73 0.03 -1.40 2.20
CA LEU A 73 -1.14 -0.64 2.63
C LEU A 73 -1.18 -0.54 4.16
N ASN A 74 -0.92 -1.64 4.87
CA ASN A 74 -0.93 -1.67 6.32
C ASN A 74 0.18 -0.80 6.94
N GLU A 75 1.39 -0.78 6.38
CA GLU A 75 2.46 0.13 6.80
C GLU A 75 2.06 1.60 6.64
N VAL A 76 1.53 1.97 5.48
CA VAL A 76 1.08 3.34 5.20
C VAL A 76 -0.02 3.75 6.17
N ALA A 77 -0.98 2.85 6.45
CA ALA A 77 -2.07 3.11 7.40
C ALA A 77 -1.56 3.32 8.83
N ASN A 78 -0.62 2.50 9.31
CA ASN A 78 -0.03 2.68 10.63
C ASN A 78 0.79 3.98 10.72
N GLY A 79 1.46 4.38 9.64
CA GLY A 79 2.19 5.63 9.59
C GLY A 79 1.29 6.87 9.63
N ALA A 80 0.15 6.82 8.94
CA ALA A 80 -0.80 7.92 8.83
C ALA A 80 -1.78 8.01 10.02
N PHE A 81 -1.90 6.96 10.81
CA PHE A 81 -2.88 6.92 11.90
C PHE A 81 -2.61 8.00 12.95
N GLY A 82 -3.69 8.70 13.32
CA GLY A 82 -3.67 9.80 14.30
C GLY A 82 -3.36 11.18 13.69
N PHE A 83 -3.11 11.26 12.39
CA PHE A 83 -2.86 12.51 11.69
C PHE A 83 -4.08 12.93 10.86
N ALA A 84 -4.73 14.05 11.24
CA ALA A 84 -5.92 14.55 10.57
C ALA A 84 -5.65 15.09 9.16
N ASN A 85 -4.39 15.40 8.85
CA ASN A 85 -3.93 15.90 7.56
C ASN A 85 -3.56 14.80 6.56
N ALA A 86 -3.76 13.51 6.91
CA ALA A 86 -3.36 12.36 6.10
C ALA A 86 -4.57 11.63 5.50
N GLU A 87 -4.53 11.41 4.20
CA GLU A 87 -5.44 10.52 3.46
C GLU A 87 -4.64 9.39 2.80
N ILE A 88 -5.28 8.23 2.63
CA ILE A 88 -4.64 7.05 2.03
C ILE A 88 -5.40 6.61 0.80
N ALA A 89 -4.66 6.32 -0.25
CA ALA A 89 -5.11 5.65 -1.46
C ALA A 89 -4.31 4.33 -1.63
N PHE A 90 -4.88 3.35 -2.31
CA PHE A 90 -4.25 2.06 -2.52
C PHE A 90 -4.12 1.75 -4.01
N ILE A 91 -2.92 1.45 -4.48
CA ILE A 91 -2.66 0.97 -5.84
C ILE A 91 -2.12 -0.46 -5.73
N PRO A 92 -2.99 -1.48 -5.95
CA PRO A 92 -2.66 -2.87 -5.73
C PRO A 92 -1.60 -3.35 -6.74
N ALA A 93 -0.46 -3.76 -6.23
CA ALA A 93 0.66 -4.31 -7.00
C ALA A 93 1.21 -5.60 -6.39
N GLY A 94 0.63 -6.08 -5.30
CA GLY A 94 0.99 -7.33 -4.63
C GLY A 94 0.36 -8.57 -5.26
N THR A 95 0.56 -9.73 -4.63
CA THR A 95 0.01 -11.01 -5.10
C THR A 95 -1.43 -11.23 -4.62
N GLY A 96 -1.74 -10.88 -3.36
CA GLY A 96 -3.07 -11.04 -2.75
C GLY A 96 -4.00 -9.88 -3.11
N ASN A 97 -3.69 -8.71 -2.58
CA ASN A 97 -4.46 -7.46 -2.68
C ASN A 97 -5.90 -7.66 -2.17
N ASP A 98 -6.03 -8.31 -1.02
CA ASP A 98 -7.31 -8.74 -0.46
C ASP A 98 -8.17 -7.55 -0.07
N PHE A 99 -7.56 -6.45 0.38
CA PHE A 99 -8.30 -5.21 0.64
C PHE A 99 -9.07 -4.70 -0.57
N ALA A 100 -8.47 -4.69 -1.74
CA ALA A 100 -9.16 -4.23 -2.95
C ALA A 100 -10.33 -5.15 -3.34
N ARG A 101 -10.24 -6.44 -3.03
CA ARG A 101 -11.22 -7.46 -3.42
C ARG A 101 -12.54 -7.38 -2.64
N ILE A 102 -12.56 -6.74 -1.47
CA ILE A 102 -13.80 -6.54 -0.70
C ILE A 102 -14.75 -5.51 -1.34
N PHE A 103 -14.25 -4.72 -2.30
CA PHE A 103 -15.05 -3.71 -2.99
C PHE A 103 -15.67 -4.28 -4.27
N PRO A 104 -16.84 -3.75 -4.70
CA PRO A 104 -17.57 -4.24 -5.89
C PRO A 104 -16.76 -4.16 -7.18
N ASP A 105 -15.89 -3.16 -7.32
CA ASP A 105 -14.98 -3.02 -8.46
C ASP A 105 -13.52 -2.89 -8.00
N PRO A 106 -12.81 -4.01 -7.82
CA PRO A 106 -11.40 -4.00 -7.42
C PRO A 106 -10.48 -3.30 -8.44
N ARG A 107 -10.87 -3.25 -9.71
CA ARG A 107 -10.06 -2.63 -10.77
C ARG A 107 -10.02 -1.11 -10.68
N ALA A 108 -11.01 -0.49 -10.03
CA ALA A 108 -11.01 0.95 -9.78
C ALA A 108 -9.78 1.40 -8.97
N PHE A 109 -9.21 0.52 -8.14
CA PHE A 109 -7.97 0.82 -7.39
C PHE A 109 -6.73 0.98 -8.28
N SER A 110 -6.75 0.49 -9.52
CA SER A 110 -5.65 0.66 -10.48
C SER A 110 -5.79 1.93 -11.33
N ASP A 111 -6.89 2.63 -11.23
CA ASP A 111 -7.10 3.91 -11.92
C ASP A 111 -6.52 5.07 -11.11
N ILE A 112 -5.24 5.38 -11.37
CA ILE A 112 -4.49 6.43 -10.68
C ILE A 112 -5.17 7.80 -10.84
N ARG A 113 -5.71 8.09 -12.03
CA ARG A 113 -6.39 9.35 -12.31
C ARG A 113 -7.66 9.53 -11.47
N ALA A 114 -8.45 8.47 -11.36
CA ALA A 114 -9.64 8.47 -10.53
C ALA A 114 -9.29 8.61 -9.04
N GLN A 115 -8.23 7.95 -8.57
CA GLN A 115 -7.77 8.06 -7.19
C GLN A 115 -7.25 9.46 -6.83
N ILE A 116 -6.56 10.13 -7.74
CA ILE A 116 -6.10 11.51 -7.53
C ILE A 116 -7.30 12.46 -7.39
N ARG A 117 -8.34 12.29 -8.21
CA ARG A 117 -9.56 13.13 -8.19
C ARG A 117 -10.58 12.72 -7.14
N GLY A 118 -10.45 11.51 -6.61
CA GLY A 118 -11.39 10.96 -5.66
C GLY A 118 -11.33 11.65 -4.30
N SER A 119 -12.37 11.44 -3.49
CA SER A 119 -12.41 11.87 -2.09
C SER A 119 -12.22 10.69 -1.17
N ALA A 120 -11.42 10.85 -0.13
CA ALA A 120 -11.23 9.83 0.89
C ALA A 120 -12.53 9.62 1.68
N LYS A 121 -12.75 8.36 2.09
CA LYS A 121 -13.84 7.97 2.98
C LYS A 121 -13.25 7.30 4.21
N PRO A 122 -13.85 7.50 5.39
CA PRO A 122 -13.40 6.78 6.57
C PRO A 122 -13.66 5.28 6.42
N ILE A 123 -12.73 4.50 6.94
CA ILE A 123 -12.85 3.04 7.06
C ILE A 123 -12.56 2.63 8.50
N ASP A 124 -13.15 1.52 8.93
CA ASP A 124 -12.82 0.91 10.20
C ASP A 124 -11.48 0.17 10.14
N LEU A 125 -10.75 0.18 11.25
CA LEU A 125 -9.50 -0.54 11.42
C LEU A 125 -9.61 -1.50 12.61
N ILE A 126 -8.95 -2.65 12.50
CA ILE A 126 -8.81 -3.59 13.63
C ILE A 126 -7.59 -3.16 14.44
N LYS A 127 -7.78 -2.91 15.74
CA LYS A 127 -6.66 -2.65 16.64
C LYS A 127 -6.26 -3.94 17.34
N CYS A 128 -4.98 -4.28 17.24
CA CYS A 128 -4.36 -5.40 17.93
C CYS A 128 -3.10 -4.87 18.64
N ASP A 129 -3.14 -4.78 19.96
CA ASP A 129 -2.11 -4.13 20.79
C ASP A 129 -1.78 -2.72 20.27
N ASP A 130 -0.54 -2.50 19.86
CA ASP A 130 -0.03 -1.23 19.32
C ASP A 130 -0.09 -1.13 17.79
N ARG A 131 -0.67 -2.14 17.12
CA ARG A 131 -0.76 -2.21 15.67
C ARG A 131 -2.19 -2.07 15.17
N LEU A 132 -2.33 -1.43 14.03
CA LEU A 132 -3.57 -1.36 13.28
C LEU A 132 -3.52 -2.29 12.07
N ILE A 133 -4.64 -2.91 11.77
CA ILE A 133 -4.79 -3.86 10.69
C ILE A 133 -5.93 -3.36 9.80
N VAL A 134 -5.60 -3.17 8.53
CA VAL A 134 -6.53 -2.57 7.57
C VAL A 134 -7.58 -3.57 7.09
N ASN A 135 -7.24 -4.87 7.00
CA ASN A 135 -8.12 -5.86 6.39
C ASN A 135 -8.34 -7.09 7.25
N VAL A 136 -7.34 -7.95 7.40
CA VAL A 136 -7.46 -9.27 8.05
C VAL A 136 -6.37 -9.46 9.09
N LEU A 137 -6.78 -9.98 10.26
CA LEU A 137 -5.89 -10.51 11.29
C LEU A 137 -6.06 -12.03 11.37
N ASN A 138 -5.02 -12.78 11.01
CA ASN A 138 -5.00 -14.24 11.11
C ASN A 138 -4.36 -14.67 12.43
N ILE A 139 -4.96 -15.65 13.11
CA ILE A 139 -4.47 -16.19 14.37
C ILE A 139 -4.49 -17.74 14.30
N GLY A 140 -3.41 -18.37 14.75
CA GLY A 140 -3.33 -19.83 14.82
C GLY A 140 -2.85 -20.47 13.54
N LEU A 141 -3.57 -21.49 13.03
CA LEU A 141 -3.15 -22.32 11.89
C LEU A 141 -2.84 -21.50 10.62
N ASP A 142 -3.65 -20.49 10.34
CA ASP A 142 -3.46 -19.63 9.18
C ASP A 142 -2.12 -18.87 9.25
N CYS A 143 -1.67 -18.49 10.45
CA CYS A 143 -0.36 -17.85 10.65
C CYS A 143 0.79 -18.80 10.29
N GLU A 144 0.69 -20.08 10.65
CA GLU A 144 1.71 -21.08 10.30
C GLU A 144 1.80 -21.28 8.79
N VAL A 145 0.66 -21.32 8.09
CA VAL A 145 0.62 -21.42 6.62
C VAL A 145 1.26 -20.20 5.99
N VAL A 146 0.92 -18.98 6.42
CA VAL A 146 1.50 -17.75 5.87
C VAL A 146 3.02 -17.72 6.10
N THR A 147 3.49 -18.06 7.30
CA THR A 147 4.92 -18.09 7.63
C THR A 147 5.68 -19.09 6.75
N LYS A 148 5.13 -20.29 6.55
CA LYS A 148 5.74 -21.29 5.67
C LYS A 148 5.77 -20.82 4.21
N VAL A 149 4.72 -20.17 3.74
CA VAL A 149 4.64 -19.60 2.37
C VAL A 149 5.66 -18.49 2.19
N GLU A 150 5.90 -17.63 3.19
CA GLU A 150 6.93 -16.58 3.12
C GLU A 150 8.33 -17.20 3.03
N MET A 151 8.64 -18.21 3.85
CA MET A 151 9.90 -18.96 3.77
C MET A 151 10.09 -19.61 2.39
N LEU A 152 9.02 -20.15 1.79
CA LEU A 152 9.06 -20.75 0.46
C LEU A 152 9.23 -19.73 -0.66
N LYS A 153 8.70 -18.49 -0.49
CA LYS A 153 8.89 -17.39 -1.46
C LYS A 153 10.34 -16.89 -1.50
N GLU A 154 11.07 -17.00 -0.41
CA GLU A 154 12.50 -16.71 -0.35
C GLU A 154 13.32 -17.77 -1.08
N SER A 155 12.83 -19.01 -1.17
CA SER A 155 13.39 -20.07 -1.99
C SER A 155 13.08 -19.82 -3.48
N PHE A 156 14.08 -19.88 -4.35
CA PHE A 156 14.08 -19.48 -5.76
C PHE A 156 13.01 -20.14 -6.66
N PHE A 157 12.30 -21.17 -6.15
CA PHE A 157 11.45 -22.06 -6.96
C PHE A 157 9.95 -21.76 -6.94
N LEU A 158 9.41 -21.05 -5.94
CA LEU A 158 7.96 -20.87 -5.80
C LEU A 158 7.60 -19.40 -5.62
N ARG A 159 7.25 -18.72 -6.71
CA ARG A 159 6.76 -17.35 -6.73
C ARG A 159 5.32 -17.30 -7.25
N GLY A 160 4.48 -16.47 -6.60
CA GLY A 160 3.11 -16.25 -7.02
C GLY A 160 2.07 -17.11 -6.29
N PRO A 161 0.83 -17.23 -6.82
CA PRO A 161 -0.29 -17.91 -6.17
C PRO A 161 -0.02 -19.38 -5.83
N PHE A 162 0.85 -20.05 -6.59
CA PHE A 162 1.20 -21.47 -6.39
C PHE A 162 1.95 -21.75 -5.07
N ALA A 163 2.52 -20.73 -4.42
CA ALA A 163 3.16 -20.89 -3.12
C ALA A 163 2.19 -21.26 -2.00
N TYR A 164 0.88 -21.09 -2.20
CA TYR A 164 -0.17 -21.45 -1.23
C TYR A 164 -0.71 -22.85 -1.38
N ILE A 165 -0.28 -23.59 -2.40
CA ILE A 165 -0.75 -24.95 -2.72
C ILE A 165 0.29 -26.02 -2.34
N ALA A 166 1.54 -25.64 -2.13
CA ALA A 166 2.64 -26.52 -1.74
C ALA A 166 2.78 -26.67 -0.23
#